data_0effb7f881a126b8c2e2f462779effaf
#
_entry.id   0effb7f881a126b8c2e2f462779effaf
#
_cell.length_a   1.000
_cell.length_b   1.000
_cell.length_c   1.000
_cell.angle_alpha   90.00
_cell.angle_beta   90.00
_cell.angle_gamma   90.00
#
_symmetry.space_group_name_H-M   'P 1'
#
loop_
_entity.id
_entity.type
_entity.pdbx_description
1 polymer ?
#
loop_
_entity_poly.entity_id
_entity_poly.type
_entity_poly.pdbx_seq_one_letter_code
_entity_poly.pdbx_strand_id
1 'polypeptide(L)'
;SRYGGFRMRKMMKKAIALSLIATMSMSAATVVHAEDEVTLRVLNWGNTDEEKIANDAIARFNEENPNVKVEQTCVPVESWSDFIQKWITMCTSGEAPDVISLGLEAVNMAVSNDLLVPLDDIIAGDEELTAKKDQYAPSLLEGFSSGDSLYGLPNGTQTMVVYYNKHMFDDAGLEYPQDGWTWDQFRETAEKLTKDGVYGFCFPCTYFQLTPWWSTNNAALVGEDGETPTVNSEGIVEAVDFLNGMYKDGICPEPISSDGYTMFANNQVAMVGAGRWVLNTWQDAGLTNDDFDCVQWPVKEKDGSVY
;
A
#
# COMPACT_ATOMS: atom_id res chain seq x y z
N SER A 1 6.97 37.03 1.92
CA SER A 1 6.59 36.87 3.33
C SER A 1 5.15 36.31 3.54
N ARG A 2 4.60 35.56 2.56
CA ARG A 2 3.34 34.81 2.70
C ARG A 2 3.52 33.41 3.35
N TYR A 3 4.74 32.94 3.42
CA TYR A 3 5.07 31.61 3.98
C TYR A 3 5.19 31.57 5.52
N GLY A 4 5.43 32.67 6.17
CA GLY A 4 5.57 32.73 7.64
C GLY A 4 4.27 32.49 8.43
N GLY A 5 3.12 32.90 7.87
CA GLY A 5 1.82 32.72 8.52
C GLY A 5 1.28 31.30 8.52
N PHE A 6 1.66 30.53 7.49
CA PHE A 6 1.25 29.12 7.34
C PHE A 6 1.99 28.21 8.34
N ARG A 7 3.30 28.47 8.51
CA ARG A 7 4.14 27.73 9.47
C ARG A 7 3.69 27.92 10.92
N MET A 8 3.32 29.12 11.29
CA MET A 8 2.91 29.46 12.68
C MET A 8 1.55 28.88 13.05
N ARG A 9 0.56 28.86 12.13
CA ARG A 9 -0.73 28.21 12.33
C ARG A 9 -0.62 26.68 12.44
N LYS A 10 0.28 26.08 11.64
CA LYS A 10 0.57 24.63 11.70
C LYS A 10 1.23 24.22 13.03
N MET A 11 2.14 25.02 13.53
CA MET A 11 2.81 24.77 14.82
C MET A 11 1.84 24.87 16.01
N MET A 12 0.92 25.83 16.01
CA MET A 12 -0.07 25.95 17.08
C MET A 12 -1.08 24.81 17.10
N LYS A 13 -1.55 24.35 15.93
CA LYS A 13 -2.47 23.18 15.85
C LYS A 13 -1.79 21.87 16.29
N LYS A 14 -0.46 21.72 16.04
CA LYS A 14 0.29 20.54 16.45
C LYS A 14 0.52 20.44 17.96
N ALA A 15 0.73 21.54 18.62
CA ALA A 15 0.88 21.58 20.09
C ALA A 15 -0.43 21.14 20.79
N ILE A 16 -1.60 21.38 20.16
CA ILE A 16 -2.91 21.04 20.70
C ILE A 16 -3.26 19.57 20.46
N ALA A 17 -2.92 19.01 19.30
CA ALA A 17 -3.21 17.60 18.99
C ALA A 17 -2.40 16.60 19.83
N LEU A 18 -1.27 17.01 20.40
CA LEU A 18 -0.37 16.16 21.19
C LEU A 18 -0.60 16.18 22.70
N SER A 19 -1.24 17.24 23.23
CA SER A 19 -1.56 17.30 24.66
C SER A 19 -2.73 16.41 25.08
N LEU A 20 -3.42 15.74 24.14
CA LEU A 20 -4.65 14.99 24.36
C LEU A 20 -4.47 13.49 24.63
N ILE A 21 -3.24 12.94 24.55
CA ILE A 21 -3.02 11.49 24.75
C ILE A 21 -2.53 11.14 26.17
N ALA A 22 -2.14 12.10 27.00
CA ALA A 22 -1.50 11.84 28.28
C ALA A 22 -2.17 12.52 29.47
N THR A 23 -3.36 12.09 29.89
CA THR A 23 -3.74 12.22 31.32
C THR A 23 -4.93 11.33 31.69
N MET A 24 -4.65 10.16 32.19
CA MET A 24 -5.53 9.48 33.14
C MET A 24 -4.74 9.27 34.42
N SER A 25 -4.96 10.13 35.38
CA SER A 25 -5.14 9.90 36.83
C SER A 25 -4.77 11.15 37.62
N MET A 26 -5.75 11.81 38.17
CA MET A 26 -5.89 12.24 39.57
C MET A 26 -6.99 13.27 39.75
N SER A 27 -7.97 12.92 40.57
CA SER A 27 -9.05 13.78 41.02
C SER A 27 -8.53 15.00 41.77
N ALA A 28 -8.70 16.18 41.18
CA ALA A 28 -8.85 17.43 41.89
C ALA A 28 -9.83 18.30 41.08
N ALA A 29 -10.90 18.76 41.71
CA ALA A 29 -11.88 19.65 41.10
C ALA A 29 -11.19 20.95 40.66
N THR A 30 -10.79 21.00 39.39
CA THR A 30 -10.36 22.20 38.69
C THR A 30 -11.46 22.60 37.72
N VAL A 31 -11.80 23.89 37.74
CA VAL A 31 -12.67 24.53 36.77
C VAL A 31 -12.23 24.09 35.36
N VAL A 32 -13.05 23.26 34.77
CA VAL A 32 -12.86 22.84 33.35
C VAL A 32 -13.12 24.11 32.53
N HIS A 33 -12.06 24.75 32.08
CA HIS A 33 -12.17 25.59 30.90
C HIS A 33 -12.55 24.60 29.79
N ALA A 34 -13.69 24.82 29.16
CA ALA A 34 -14.02 24.10 27.92
C ALA A 34 -12.84 24.31 26.96
N GLU A 35 -12.04 23.27 26.75
CA GLU A 35 -11.02 23.31 25.71
C GLU A 35 -11.77 23.55 24.40
N ASP A 36 -11.29 24.50 23.61
CA ASP A 36 -11.89 24.79 22.30
C ASP A 36 -11.94 23.50 21.49
N GLU A 37 -13.07 23.21 20.88
CA GLU A 37 -13.27 22.03 20.00
C GLU A 37 -12.26 22.08 18.84
N VAL A 38 -11.46 21.03 18.69
CA VAL A 38 -10.46 20.90 17.64
C VAL A 38 -11.03 20.01 16.52
N THR A 39 -11.05 20.52 15.31
CA THR A 39 -11.40 19.72 14.13
C THR A 39 -10.14 19.26 13.44
N LEU A 40 -9.99 17.92 13.28
CA LEU A 40 -8.94 17.27 12.49
C LEU A 40 -9.52 16.77 11.18
N ARG A 41 -8.93 17.18 10.07
CA ARG A 41 -9.30 16.73 8.73
C ARG A 41 -8.38 15.58 8.32
N VAL A 42 -8.99 14.43 8.05
CA VAL A 42 -8.29 13.21 7.64
C VAL A 42 -8.61 12.91 6.18
N LEU A 43 -7.59 12.67 5.38
CA LEU A 43 -7.73 12.26 3.99
C LEU A 43 -7.29 10.81 3.84
N ASN A 44 -8.22 9.95 3.45
CA ASN A 44 -7.99 8.54 3.15
C ASN A 44 -8.39 8.24 1.71
N TRP A 45 -7.83 7.18 1.17
CA TRP A 45 -8.32 6.53 -0.04
C TRP A 45 -8.97 5.21 0.35
N GLY A 46 -9.84 4.68 -0.51
CA GLY A 46 -10.48 3.40 -0.28
C GLY A 46 -11.84 3.27 -0.94
N ASN A 47 -12.36 2.05 -0.92
CA ASN A 47 -13.73 1.75 -1.31
C ASN A 47 -14.71 2.01 -0.14
N THR A 48 -15.98 1.73 -0.35
CA THR A 48 -17.05 1.94 0.65
C THR A 48 -16.84 1.15 1.94
N ASP A 49 -16.25 -0.05 1.86
CA ASP A 49 -16.00 -0.88 3.05
C ASP A 49 -14.84 -0.33 3.87
N GLU A 50 -13.78 0.11 3.21
CA GLU A 50 -12.63 0.76 3.85
C GLU A 50 -13.04 2.09 4.49
N GLU A 51 -13.87 2.88 3.83
CA GLU A 51 -14.47 4.09 4.40
C GLU A 51 -15.27 3.79 5.66
N LYS A 52 -16.08 2.73 5.63
CA LYS A 52 -16.87 2.32 6.80
C LYS A 52 -15.97 1.92 7.97
N ILE A 53 -14.93 1.10 7.72
CA ILE A 53 -13.98 0.68 8.75
C ILE A 53 -13.28 1.91 9.38
N ALA A 54 -12.87 2.87 8.57
CA ALA A 54 -12.26 4.10 9.05
C ALA A 54 -13.25 4.95 9.85
N ASN A 55 -14.51 5.08 9.43
CA ASN A 55 -15.55 5.77 10.16
C ASN A 55 -15.85 5.12 11.52
N ASP A 56 -15.86 3.78 11.59
CA ASP A 56 -16.03 3.04 12.85
C ASP A 56 -14.85 3.29 13.82
N ALA A 57 -13.63 3.42 13.30
CA ALA A 57 -12.46 3.78 14.10
C ALA A 57 -12.50 5.23 14.58
N ILE A 58 -12.92 6.16 13.71
CA ILE A 58 -13.10 7.58 14.04
C ILE A 58 -14.19 7.77 15.12
N ALA A 59 -15.30 7.03 15.03
CA ALA A 59 -16.35 7.09 16.02
C ALA A 59 -15.84 6.73 17.42
N ARG A 60 -15.06 5.64 17.54
CA ARG A 60 -14.41 5.25 18.81
C ARG A 60 -13.44 6.31 19.32
N PHE A 61 -12.62 6.87 18.41
CA PHE A 61 -11.68 7.93 18.76
C PHE A 61 -12.40 9.18 19.31
N ASN A 62 -13.50 9.60 18.66
CA ASN A 62 -14.29 10.75 19.09
C ASN A 62 -14.98 10.51 20.46
N GLU A 63 -15.40 9.27 20.75
CA GLU A 63 -15.95 8.90 22.07
C GLU A 63 -14.88 9.05 23.18
N GLU A 64 -13.64 8.67 22.91
CA GLU A 64 -12.52 8.78 23.86
C GLU A 64 -11.97 10.22 23.93
N ASN A 65 -12.18 11.03 22.89
CA ASN A 65 -11.65 12.39 22.77
C ASN A 65 -12.77 13.38 22.41
N PRO A 66 -13.70 13.68 23.33
CA PRO A 66 -14.90 14.45 23.04
C PRO A 66 -14.64 15.91 22.60
N ASN A 67 -13.44 16.45 22.84
CA ASN A 67 -13.04 17.79 22.41
C ASN A 67 -12.37 17.77 21.01
N VAL A 68 -12.25 16.59 20.37
CA VAL A 68 -11.65 16.45 19.04
C VAL A 68 -12.70 15.89 18.09
N LYS A 69 -13.04 16.67 17.07
CA LYS A 69 -13.88 16.22 15.97
C LYS A 69 -13.00 15.79 14.79
N VAL A 70 -13.12 14.55 14.35
CA VAL A 70 -12.45 14.09 13.14
C VAL A 70 -13.40 14.16 11.95
N GLU A 71 -13.00 14.87 10.91
CA GLU A 71 -13.71 14.95 9.63
C GLU A 71 -12.91 14.19 8.58
N GLN A 72 -13.45 13.04 8.15
CA GLN A 72 -12.82 12.21 7.13
C GLN A 72 -13.32 12.59 5.75
N THR A 73 -12.39 12.64 4.80
CA THR A 73 -12.65 12.57 3.36
C THR A 73 -12.06 11.26 2.85
N CYS A 74 -12.91 10.32 2.47
CA CYS A 74 -12.49 9.12 1.74
C CYS A 74 -12.63 9.35 0.24
N VAL A 75 -11.58 9.07 -0.51
CA VAL A 75 -11.56 9.25 -1.96
C VAL A 75 -11.56 7.87 -2.59
N PRO A 76 -12.63 7.49 -3.30
CA PRO A 76 -12.59 6.31 -4.13
C PRO A 76 -11.58 6.59 -5.25
N VAL A 77 -10.57 5.77 -5.35
CA VAL A 77 -9.53 5.94 -6.35
C VAL A 77 -9.59 4.83 -7.39
N GLU A 78 -9.58 5.26 -8.64
CA GLU A 78 -9.24 4.39 -9.76
C GLU A 78 -7.72 4.28 -9.91
N SER A 79 -6.99 5.32 -9.49
CA SER A 79 -5.52 5.31 -9.46
C SER A 79 -4.93 6.10 -8.29
N TRP A 80 -3.75 5.70 -7.83
CA TRP A 80 -2.95 6.46 -6.86
C TRP A 80 -2.60 7.85 -7.35
N SER A 81 -2.33 8.01 -8.65
CA SER A 81 -2.03 9.29 -9.25
C SER A 81 -3.15 10.32 -9.05
N ASP A 82 -4.40 9.90 -9.18
CA ASP A 82 -5.57 10.79 -9.00
C ASP A 82 -5.72 11.20 -7.53
N PHE A 83 -5.49 10.27 -6.61
CA PHE A 83 -5.48 10.57 -5.18
C PHE A 83 -4.41 11.59 -4.82
N ILE A 84 -3.18 11.41 -5.29
CA ILE A 84 -2.06 12.32 -5.04
C ILE A 84 -2.34 13.71 -5.66
N GLN A 85 -2.88 13.78 -6.87
CA GLN A 85 -3.26 15.05 -7.51
C GLN A 85 -4.34 15.78 -6.72
N LYS A 86 -5.34 15.07 -6.21
CA LYS A 86 -6.37 15.64 -5.35
C LYS A 86 -5.76 16.21 -4.07
N TRP A 87 -4.89 15.45 -3.41
CA TRP A 87 -4.19 15.92 -2.21
C TRP A 87 -3.34 17.17 -2.46
N ILE A 88 -2.52 17.18 -3.52
CA ILE A 88 -1.72 18.36 -3.90
C ILE A 88 -2.63 19.57 -4.13
N THR A 89 -3.77 19.36 -4.79
CA THR A 89 -4.74 20.43 -5.03
C THR A 89 -5.30 20.98 -3.71
N MET A 90 -5.66 20.11 -2.77
CA MET A 90 -6.11 20.53 -1.43
C MET A 90 -5.01 21.30 -0.67
N CYS A 91 -3.76 20.85 -0.77
CA CYS A 91 -2.63 21.56 -0.14
C CYS A 91 -2.42 22.95 -0.73
N THR A 92 -2.54 23.10 -2.06
CA THR A 92 -2.30 24.37 -2.75
C THR A 92 -3.48 25.35 -2.61
N SER A 93 -4.70 24.85 -2.46
CA SER A 93 -5.91 25.69 -2.21
C SER A 93 -6.06 26.15 -0.76
N GLY A 94 -5.21 25.68 0.15
CA GLY A 94 -5.29 26.00 1.59
C GLY A 94 -6.24 25.10 2.36
N GLU A 95 -6.71 24.02 1.76
CA GLU A 95 -7.58 23.00 2.36
C GLU A 95 -6.83 21.70 2.70
N ALA A 96 -5.52 21.81 2.94
CA ALA A 96 -4.70 20.65 3.28
C ALA A 96 -5.29 19.86 4.45
N PRO A 97 -5.34 18.52 4.39
CA PRO A 97 -5.72 17.70 5.54
C PRO A 97 -4.67 17.82 6.65
N ASP A 98 -5.09 17.56 7.90
CA ASP A 98 -4.18 17.50 9.04
C ASP A 98 -3.46 16.14 9.09
N VAL A 99 -4.13 15.07 8.63
CA VAL A 99 -3.60 13.70 8.53
C VAL A 99 -3.95 13.13 7.15
N ILE A 100 -3.03 12.40 6.57
CA ILE A 100 -3.23 11.70 5.30
C ILE A 100 -2.75 10.25 5.41
N SER A 101 -3.50 9.32 4.81
CA SER A 101 -3.04 7.97 4.51
C SER A 101 -2.31 7.98 3.16
N LEU A 102 -1.03 7.61 3.17
CA LEU A 102 -0.14 7.78 2.02
C LEU A 102 0.60 6.49 1.70
N GLY A 103 0.69 6.14 0.42
CA GLY A 103 1.53 5.06 -0.07
C GLY A 103 3.01 5.45 -0.06
N LEU A 104 3.89 4.47 0.07
CA LEU A 104 5.35 4.67 0.14
C LEU A 104 5.90 5.43 -1.08
N GLU A 105 5.34 5.19 -2.25
CA GLU A 105 5.75 5.80 -3.52
C GLU A 105 5.61 7.33 -3.54
N ALA A 106 4.78 7.90 -2.69
CA ALA A 106 4.58 9.34 -2.62
C ALA A 106 5.37 10.04 -1.50
N VAL A 107 6.01 9.29 -0.60
CA VAL A 107 6.68 9.87 0.59
C VAL A 107 7.80 10.82 0.19
N ASN A 108 8.72 10.40 -0.67
CA ASN A 108 9.85 11.23 -1.10
C ASN A 108 9.39 12.50 -1.80
N MET A 109 8.40 12.42 -2.69
CA MET A 109 7.81 13.58 -3.34
C MET A 109 7.19 14.52 -2.31
N ALA A 110 6.46 13.99 -1.35
CA ALA A 110 5.78 14.77 -0.33
C ALA A 110 6.78 15.49 0.61
N VAL A 111 7.85 14.81 1.01
CA VAL A 111 8.92 15.40 1.83
C VAL A 111 9.66 16.49 1.07
N SER A 112 10.06 16.22 -0.18
CA SER A 112 10.78 17.19 -1.03
C SER A 112 9.98 18.46 -1.33
N ASN A 113 8.66 18.40 -1.24
CA ASN A 113 7.76 19.55 -1.45
C ASN A 113 7.22 20.15 -0.13
N ASP A 114 7.81 19.82 1.02
CA ASP A 114 7.39 20.32 2.35
C ASP A 114 5.90 20.04 2.67
N LEU A 115 5.33 18.95 2.12
CA LEU A 115 3.92 18.58 2.34
C LEU A 115 3.72 17.74 3.60
N LEU A 116 4.78 17.11 4.10
CA LEU A 116 4.80 16.36 5.36
C LEU A 116 5.70 17.06 6.38
N VAL A 117 5.55 16.67 7.63
CA VAL A 117 6.36 17.17 8.74
C VAL A 117 7.04 16.02 9.45
N PRO A 118 8.29 16.19 9.91
CA PRO A 118 8.97 15.21 10.73
C PRO A 118 8.16 14.88 11.99
N LEU A 119 8.12 13.61 12.36
CA LEU A 119 7.41 13.12 13.53
C LEU A 119 8.35 12.88 14.74
N ASP A 120 9.65 13.01 14.57
CA ASP A 120 10.66 12.62 15.58
C ASP A 120 10.43 13.29 16.92
N ASP A 121 10.33 14.62 16.95
CA ASP A 121 10.10 15.38 18.19
C ASP A 121 8.75 15.05 18.83
N ILE A 122 7.76 14.76 18.00
CA ILE A 122 6.42 14.39 18.43
C ILE A 122 6.44 13.04 19.14
N ILE A 123 7.09 12.06 18.51
CA ILE A 123 7.21 10.70 19.04
C ILE A 123 8.08 10.69 20.30
N ALA A 124 9.20 11.41 20.29
CA ALA A 124 10.09 11.50 21.46
C ALA A 124 9.44 12.19 22.66
N GLY A 125 8.46 13.04 22.43
CA GLY A 125 7.70 13.71 23.48
C GLY A 125 6.56 12.88 24.09
N ASP A 126 6.32 11.66 23.58
CA ASP A 126 5.21 10.79 23.99
C ASP A 126 5.73 9.33 24.16
N GLU A 127 5.67 8.84 25.41
CA GLU A 127 6.18 7.50 25.76
C GLU A 127 5.35 6.39 25.08
N GLU A 128 4.03 6.57 24.89
CA GLU A 128 3.17 5.60 24.23
C GLU A 128 3.46 5.52 22.74
N LEU A 129 3.64 6.66 22.06
CA LEU A 129 4.04 6.70 20.65
C LEU A 129 5.42 6.10 20.44
N THR A 130 6.37 6.38 21.33
CA THR A 130 7.70 5.78 21.29
C THR A 130 7.61 4.25 21.40
N ALA A 131 6.88 3.74 22.39
CA ALA A 131 6.68 2.30 22.58
C ALA A 131 5.95 1.63 21.39
N LYS A 132 5.01 2.32 20.75
CA LYS A 132 4.34 1.83 19.54
C LYS A 132 5.30 1.82 18.34
N LYS A 133 6.09 2.87 18.15
CA LYS A 133 7.08 2.94 17.08
C LYS A 133 8.05 1.78 17.15
N ASP A 134 8.51 1.42 18.35
CA ASP A 134 9.47 0.33 18.57
C ASP A 134 8.90 -1.08 18.26
N GLN A 135 7.58 -1.19 18.03
CA GLN A 135 6.94 -2.45 17.63
C GLN A 135 6.92 -2.66 16.12
N TYR A 136 7.20 -1.62 15.33
CA TYR A 136 7.26 -1.77 13.87
C TYR A 136 8.56 -2.43 13.44
N ALA A 137 8.49 -3.25 12.39
CA ALA A 137 9.71 -3.73 11.74
C ALA A 137 10.51 -2.54 11.18
N PRO A 138 11.84 -2.50 11.38
CA PRO A 138 12.67 -1.38 10.92
C PRO A 138 12.48 -1.02 9.43
N SER A 139 12.35 -2.02 8.56
CA SER A 139 12.14 -1.84 7.13
C SER A 139 10.83 -1.09 6.79
N LEU A 140 9.80 -1.21 7.63
CA LEU A 140 8.56 -0.47 7.43
C LEU A 140 8.71 1.02 7.79
N LEU A 141 9.50 1.32 8.83
CA LEU A 141 9.79 2.70 9.21
C LEU A 141 10.72 3.38 8.21
N GLU A 142 11.69 2.64 7.66
CA GLU A 142 12.62 3.13 6.64
C GLU A 142 11.87 3.68 5.43
N GLY A 143 10.82 3.01 4.97
CA GLY A 143 10.00 3.48 3.84
C GLY A 143 9.30 4.81 4.08
N PHE A 144 9.10 5.22 5.35
CA PHE A 144 8.53 6.52 5.73
C PHE A 144 9.59 7.52 6.25
N SER A 145 10.86 7.18 6.09
CA SER A 145 11.99 8.04 6.51
C SER A 145 12.61 8.74 5.31
N SER A 146 13.17 9.93 5.56
CA SER A 146 14.00 10.65 4.61
C SER A 146 15.15 11.32 5.37
N GLY A 147 16.38 10.97 5.03
CA GLY A 147 17.52 11.27 5.88
C GLY A 147 17.36 10.63 7.26
N ASP A 148 17.60 11.41 8.31
CA ASP A 148 17.50 10.96 9.70
C ASP A 148 16.08 11.15 10.31
N SER A 149 15.10 11.57 9.52
CA SER A 149 13.76 11.93 10.01
C SER A 149 12.67 11.00 9.53
N LEU A 150 11.74 10.67 10.42
CA LEU A 150 10.54 9.89 10.16
C LEU A 150 9.36 10.82 9.85
N TYR A 151 8.63 10.56 8.75
CA TYR A 151 7.52 11.40 8.27
C TYR A 151 6.15 10.73 8.35
N GLY A 152 6.10 9.45 8.64
CA GLY A 152 4.87 8.69 8.77
C GLY A 152 5.02 7.46 9.63
N LEU A 153 3.91 6.95 10.16
CA LEU A 153 3.85 5.66 10.85
C LEU A 153 3.06 4.70 9.97
N PRO A 154 3.56 3.46 9.75
CA PRO A 154 2.85 2.46 8.98
C PRO A 154 1.49 2.13 9.62
N ASN A 155 0.42 2.17 8.85
CA ASN A 155 -0.90 1.71 9.29
C ASN A 155 -1.23 0.30 8.81
N GLY A 156 -0.45 -0.23 7.87
CA GLY A 156 -0.58 -1.56 7.31
C GLY A 156 0.51 -1.85 6.30
N THR A 157 0.69 -3.11 6.00
CA THR A 157 1.54 -3.58 4.91
C THR A 157 0.79 -4.62 4.11
N GLN A 158 1.07 -4.66 2.80
CA GLN A 158 0.49 -5.65 1.91
C GLN A 158 1.61 -6.32 1.12
N THR A 159 1.62 -7.64 1.17
CA THR A 159 2.57 -8.45 0.42
C THR A 159 1.94 -8.85 -0.91
N MET A 160 2.70 -8.74 -2.00
CA MET A 160 2.31 -9.29 -3.29
C MET A 160 2.55 -10.80 -3.30
N VAL A 161 1.53 -11.54 -3.71
CA VAL A 161 1.56 -12.99 -3.88
C VAL A 161 0.99 -13.37 -5.25
N VAL A 162 1.20 -14.60 -5.67
CA VAL A 162 0.50 -15.16 -6.84
C VAL A 162 -0.68 -15.96 -6.33
N TYR A 163 -1.90 -15.53 -6.69
CA TYR A 163 -3.10 -16.32 -6.51
C TYR A 163 -3.28 -17.28 -7.68
N TYR A 164 -3.76 -18.48 -7.38
CA TYR A 164 -4.01 -19.50 -8.39
C TYR A 164 -5.38 -20.16 -8.19
N ASN A 165 -6.03 -20.51 -9.31
CA ASN A 165 -7.33 -21.16 -9.34
C ASN A 165 -7.14 -22.67 -9.19
N LYS A 166 -7.58 -23.24 -8.06
CA LYS A 166 -7.41 -24.65 -7.73
C LYS A 166 -8.07 -25.57 -8.76
N HIS A 167 -9.28 -25.23 -9.19
CA HIS A 167 -10.04 -26.05 -10.15
C HIS A 167 -9.31 -26.18 -11.50
N MET A 168 -8.67 -25.09 -11.96
CA MET A 168 -7.90 -25.13 -13.20
C MET A 168 -6.65 -25.99 -13.10
N PHE A 169 -5.99 -26.00 -11.93
CA PHE A 169 -4.86 -26.88 -11.65
C PHE A 169 -5.30 -28.34 -11.60
N ASP A 170 -6.40 -28.65 -10.89
CA ASP A 170 -6.96 -29.99 -10.79
C ASP A 170 -7.37 -30.53 -12.18
N ASP A 171 -8.08 -29.72 -12.97
CA ASP A 171 -8.52 -30.07 -14.33
C ASP A 171 -7.34 -30.28 -15.31
N ALA A 172 -6.22 -29.64 -15.04
CA ALA A 172 -4.98 -29.82 -15.81
C ALA A 172 -4.12 -30.98 -15.27
N GLY A 173 -4.46 -31.55 -14.12
CA GLY A 173 -3.68 -32.57 -13.44
C GLY A 173 -2.32 -32.06 -12.94
N LEU A 174 -2.24 -30.79 -12.58
CA LEU A 174 -1.04 -30.14 -12.08
C LEU A 174 -1.04 -30.10 -10.55
N GLU A 175 0.13 -30.29 -9.96
CA GLU A 175 0.33 -30.03 -8.54
C GLU A 175 0.25 -28.52 -8.26
N TYR A 176 -0.26 -28.16 -7.09
CA TYR A 176 -0.31 -26.76 -6.67
C TYR A 176 1.12 -26.21 -6.46
N PRO A 177 1.36 -24.95 -6.83
CA PRO A 177 2.67 -24.34 -6.69
C PRO A 177 3.09 -24.25 -5.22
N GLN A 178 4.39 -24.35 -4.98
CA GLN A 178 4.98 -24.30 -3.66
C GLN A 178 5.94 -23.12 -3.55
N ASP A 179 6.08 -22.58 -2.34
CA ASP A 179 7.05 -21.51 -2.06
C ASP A 179 8.44 -21.87 -2.54
N GLY A 180 9.17 -20.89 -3.07
CA GLY A 180 10.50 -21.07 -3.64
C GLY A 180 10.52 -21.66 -5.06
N TRP A 181 9.38 -21.67 -5.75
CA TRP A 181 9.35 -22.01 -7.18
C TRP A 181 10.07 -20.94 -8.02
N THR A 182 10.54 -21.36 -9.20
CA THR A 182 11.33 -20.48 -10.07
C THR A 182 10.48 -19.87 -11.18
N TRP A 183 11.01 -18.83 -11.85
CA TRP A 183 10.42 -18.26 -13.06
C TRP A 183 10.18 -19.32 -14.15
N ASP A 184 11.11 -20.24 -14.33
CA ASP A 184 10.94 -21.32 -15.31
C ASP A 184 9.79 -22.25 -14.96
N GLN A 185 9.68 -22.65 -13.69
CA GLN A 185 8.57 -23.46 -13.19
C GLN A 185 7.24 -22.72 -13.30
N PHE A 186 7.23 -21.42 -12.97
CA PHE A 186 6.07 -20.57 -13.13
C PHE A 186 5.60 -20.51 -14.59
N ARG A 187 6.54 -20.24 -15.52
CA ARG A 187 6.24 -20.17 -16.95
C ARG A 187 5.71 -21.49 -17.49
N GLU A 188 6.37 -22.62 -17.18
CA GLU A 188 5.93 -23.95 -17.59
C GLU A 188 4.51 -24.26 -17.08
N THR A 189 4.22 -23.89 -15.83
CA THR A 189 2.88 -24.07 -15.24
C THR A 189 1.85 -23.19 -15.96
N ALA A 190 2.16 -21.92 -16.17
CA ALA A 190 1.28 -20.99 -16.87
C ALA A 190 0.99 -21.43 -18.32
N GLU A 191 2.00 -21.95 -19.03
CA GLU A 191 1.84 -22.48 -20.38
C GLU A 191 0.88 -23.68 -20.41
N LYS A 192 1.01 -24.63 -19.48
CA LYS A 192 0.13 -25.80 -19.36
C LYS A 192 -1.33 -25.43 -19.03
N LEU A 193 -1.52 -24.33 -18.30
CA LEU A 193 -2.84 -23.83 -17.94
C LEU A 193 -3.49 -22.99 -19.06
N THR A 194 -2.69 -22.56 -20.05
CA THR A 194 -3.18 -21.77 -21.18
C THR A 194 -3.87 -22.68 -22.20
N LYS A 195 -5.21 -22.68 -22.19
CA LYS A 195 -6.00 -23.50 -23.11
C LYS A 195 -7.43 -22.98 -23.24
N ASP A 196 -8.10 -23.27 -24.32
CA ASP A 196 -9.54 -23.06 -24.52
C ASP A 196 -10.02 -21.61 -24.25
N GLY A 197 -9.15 -20.61 -24.52
CA GLY A 197 -9.45 -19.20 -24.29
C GLY A 197 -9.15 -18.72 -22.86
N VAL A 198 -8.60 -19.58 -22.00
CA VAL A 198 -8.07 -19.23 -20.68
C VAL A 198 -6.59 -18.93 -20.80
N TYR A 199 -6.14 -17.89 -20.13
CA TYR A 199 -4.71 -17.54 -20.00
C TYR A 199 -4.12 -18.15 -18.74
N GLY A 200 -2.84 -18.51 -18.80
CA GLY A 200 -2.11 -19.05 -17.64
C GLY A 200 -1.84 -18.01 -16.58
N PHE A 201 -1.53 -16.78 -17.00
CA PHE A 201 -1.24 -15.66 -16.09
C PHE A 201 -1.70 -14.33 -16.68
N CYS A 202 -2.05 -13.37 -15.82
CA CYS A 202 -2.30 -12.00 -16.22
C CYS A 202 -1.41 -11.06 -15.39
N PHE A 203 -0.69 -10.16 -16.06
CA PHE A 203 0.12 -9.12 -15.42
C PHE A 203 -0.25 -7.74 -15.99
N PRO A 204 -1.22 -7.04 -15.45
CA PRO A 204 -1.44 -5.63 -15.80
C PRO A 204 -0.13 -4.83 -15.63
N CYS A 205 0.16 -3.91 -16.56
CA CYS A 205 1.35 -3.07 -16.49
C CYS A 205 1.24 -2.00 -15.40
N THR A 206 1.15 -2.41 -14.15
CA THR A 206 1.14 -1.53 -12.98
C THR A 206 2.38 -1.77 -12.13
N TYR A 207 2.76 -0.77 -11.36
CA TYR A 207 3.91 -0.85 -10.47
C TYR A 207 3.88 -2.10 -9.58
N PHE A 208 2.76 -2.38 -8.91
CA PHE A 208 2.61 -3.52 -8.00
C PHE A 208 2.70 -4.88 -8.69
N GLN A 209 2.27 -4.98 -9.95
CA GLN A 209 2.32 -6.21 -10.72
C GLN A 209 3.72 -6.49 -11.30
N LEU A 210 4.48 -5.43 -11.54
CA LEU A 210 5.77 -5.55 -12.19
C LEU A 210 6.93 -5.61 -11.18
N THR A 211 6.83 -4.88 -10.08
CA THR A 211 7.90 -4.80 -9.06
C THR A 211 8.40 -6.17 -8.57
N PRO A 212 7.54 -7.15 -8.24
CA PRO A 212 8.02 -8.44 -7.76
C PRO A 212 8.94 -9.17 -8.74
N TRP A 213 8.76 -8.99 -10.05
CA TRP A 213 9.58 -9.67 -11.05
C TRP A 213 11.02 -9.21 -11.03
N TRP A 214 11.28 -7.92 -11.00
CA TRP A 214 12.68 -7.47 -10.89
C TRP A 214 13.23 -7.59 -9.48
N SER A 215 12.41 -7.44 -8.42
CA SER A 215 12.87 -7.64 -7.05
C SER A 215 13.33 -9.09 -6.81
N THR A 216 12.59 -10.08 -7.31
CA THR A 216 13.00 -11.49 -7.23
C THR A 216 14.14 -11.86 -8.19
N ASN A 217 14.64 -10.90 -8.97
CA ASN A 217 15.85 -10.96 -9.78
C ASN A 217 16.95 -10.00 -9.27
N ASN A 218 16.92 -9.65 -7.99
CA ASN A 218 17.89 -8.77 -7.32
C ASN A 218 18.07 -7.41 -8.02
N ALA A 219 17.00 -6.86 -8.58
CA ALA A 219 17.01 -5.56 -9.24
C ALA A 219 15.98 -4.60 -8.64
N ALA A 220 16.28 -3.31 -8.72
CA ALA A 220 15.42 -2.24 -8.27
C ALA A 220 15.37 -1.11 -9.31
N LEU A 221 14.34 -0.26 -9.27
CA LEU A 221 14.20 0.88 -10.19
C LEU A 221 15.15 2.03 -9.83
N VAL A 222 15.60 2.06 -8.58
CA VAL A 222 16.51 3.07 -8.02
C VAL A 222 17.64 2.35 -7.31
N GLY A 223 18.86 2.87 -7.41
CA GLY A 223 20.03 2.32 -6.74
C GLY A 223 19.96 2.44 -5.22
N GLU A 224 20.92 1.82 -4.51
CA GLU A 224 21.01 1.83 -3.05
C GLU A 224 21.16 3.25 -2.46
N ASP A 225 21.58 4.22 -3.29
CA ASP A 225 21.64 5.63 -2.91
C ASP A 225 20.25 6.32 -2.83
N GLY A 226 19.18 5.63 -3.28
CA GLY A 226 17.83 6.17 -3.32
C GLY A 226 17.59 7.23 -4.41
N GLU A 227 18.58 7.54 -5.25
CA GLU A 227 18.54 8.64 -6.21
C GLU A 227 18.85 8.20 -7.65
N THR A 228 19.81 7.29 -7.84
CA THR A 228 20.27 6.87 -9.18
C THR A 228 19.25 5.93 -9.84
N PRO A 229 18.66 6.30 -11.00
CA PRO A 229 17.77 5.39 -11.73
C PRO A 229 18.52 4.18 -12.27
N THR A 230 18.00 2.99 -12.03
CA THR A 230 18.57 1.70 -12.47
C THR A 230 17.64 0.91 -13.38
N VAL A 231 16.68 1.60 -14.03
CA VAL A 231 15.63 1.01 -14.86
C VAL A 231 16.12 0.21 -16.07
N ASN A 232 17.39 0.34 -16.45
CA ASN A 232 18.04 -0.38 -17.52
C ASN A 232 19.07 -1.40 -17.02
N SER A 233 19.02 -1.77 -15.73
CA SER A 233 19.87 -2.84 -15.20
C SER A 233 19.51 -4.18 -15.83
N GLU A 234 20.48 -5.11 -15.87
CA GLU A 234 20.29 -6.43 -16.45
C GLU A 234 19.09 -7.17 -15.87
N GLY A 235 18.93 -7.14 -14.54
CA GLY A 235 17.82 -7.83 -13.86
C GLY A 235 16.44 -7.28 -14.23
N ILE A 236 16.30 -5.96 -14.48
CA ILE A 236 15.04 -5.39 -14.95
C ILE A 236 14.77 -5.76 -16.41
N VAL A 237 15.81 -5.69 -17.26
CA VAL A 237 15.68 -6.07 -18.67
C VAL A 237 15.27 -7.54 -18.80
N GLU A 238 15.89 -8.44 -18.04
CA GLU A 238 15.51 -9.85 -17.99
C GLU A 238 14.06 -10.07 -17.54
N ALA A 239 13.59 -9.35 -16.51
CA ALA A 239 12.21 -9.45 -16.05
C ALA A 239 11.21 -8.99 -17.12
N VAL A 240 11.51 -7.88 -17.79
CA VAL A 240 10.69 -7.38 -18.90
C VAL A 240 10.68 -8.34 -20.08
N ASP A 241 11.83 -8.89 -20.44
CA ASP A 241 11.94 -9.87 -21.54
C ASP A 241 11.19 -11.16 -21.20
N PHE A 242 11.25 -11.63 -19.95
CA PHE A 242 10.50 -12.79 -19.49
C PHE A 242 8.99 -12.59 -19.66
N LEU A 243 8.44 -11.48 -19.14
CA LEU A 243 7.02 -11.16 -19.25
C LEU A 243 6.57 -10.94 -20.69
N ASN A 244 7.38 -10.23 -21.48
CA ASN A 244 7.12 -10.01 -22.91
C ASN A 244 7.16 -11.32 -23.71
N GLY A 245 8.02 -12.25 -23.31
CA GLY A 245 8.04 -13.61 -23.86
C GLY A 245 6.73 -14.35 -23.59
N MET A 246 6.24 -14.34 -22.37
CA MET A 246 4.96 -14.96 -22.01
C MET A 246 3.78 -14.35 -22.79
N TYR A 247 3.77 -13.03 -22.96
CA TYR A 247 2.75 -12.36 -23.77
C TYR A 247 2.82 -12.77 -25.26
N LYS A 248 4.02 -12.77 -25.86
CA LYS A 248 4.22 -13.15 -27.28
C LYS A 248 3.83 -14.61 -27.56
N ASP A 249 4.01 -15.48 -26.59
CA ASP A 249 3.65 -16.89 -26.68
C ASP A 249 2.16 -17.16 -26.36
N GLY A 250 1.39 -16.09 -26.08
CA GLY A 250 -0.05 -16.17 -25.83
C GLY A 250 -0.42 -16.73 -24.45
N ILE A 251 0.53 -16.82 -23.52
CA ILE A 251 0.32 -17.28 -22.15
C ILE A 251 -0.43 -16.22 -21.33
N CYS A 252 -0.21 -14.94 -21.64
CA CYS A 252 -0.82 -13.80 -20.99
C CYS A 252 -1.70 -13.01 -21.96
N PRO A 253 -2.80 -12.37 -21.47
CA PRO A 253 -3.59 -11.44 -22.27
C PRO A 253 -2.81 -10.15 -22.51
N GLU A 254 -3.41 -9.23 -23.27
CA GLU A 254 -2.83 -7.90 -23.52
C GLU A 254 -2.64 -7.14 -22.18
N PRO A 255 -1.40 -6.73 -21.82
CA PRO A 255 -1.11 -6.27 -20.45
C PRO A 255 -1.63 -4.86 -20.11
N ILE A 256 -1.89 -3.99 -21.10
CA ILE A 256 -2.27 -2.59 -20.85
C ILE A 256 -3.75 -2.45 -20.49
N SER A 257 -4.60 -3.25 -21.15
CA SER A 257 -6.07 -3.13 -21.03
C SER A 257 -6.73 -4.27 -20.26
N SER A 258 -5.97 -5.28 -19.81
CA SER A 258 -6.53 -6.43 -19.12
C SER A 258 -6.72 -6.18 -17.63
N ASP A 259 -7.92 -6.45 -17.13
CA ASP A 259 -8.22 -6.48 -15.70
C ASP A 259 -8.06 -7.91 -15.17
N GLY A 260 -6.85 -8.23 -14.69
CA GLY A 260 -6.51 -9.56 -14.19
C GLY A 260 -7.36 -10.01 -13.02
N TYR A 261 -7.83 -9.11 -12.19
CA TYR A 261 -8.65 -9.44 -11.01
C TYR A 261 -10.05 -9.89 -11.41
N THR A 262 -10.68 -9.15 -12.32
CA THR A 262 -11.98 -9.54 -12.90
C THR A 262 -11.84 -10.79 -13.75
N MET A 263 -10.78 -10.93 -14.53
CA MET A 263 -10.51 -12.14 -15.32
C MET A 263 -10.36 -13.38 -14.43
N PHE A 264 -9.68 -13.25 -13.29
CA PHE A 264 -9.53 -14.35 -12.33
C PHE A 264 -10.87 -14.76 -11.72
N ALA A 265 -11.67 -13.80 -11.26
CA ALA A 265 -13.01 -14.05 -10.73
C ALA A 265 -13.94 -14.74 -11.73
N ASN A 266 -13.76 -14.45 -13.02
CA ASN A 266 -14.55 -15.04 -14.12
C ASN A 266 -13.94 -16.32 -14.73
N ASN A 267 -12.94 -16.91 -14.11
CA ASN A 267 -12.24 -18.10 -14.61
C ASN A 267 -11.66 -17.92 -16.01
N GLN A 268 -11.16 -16.74 -16.35
CA GLN A 268 -10.53 -16.43 -17.64
C GLN A 268 -9.00 -16.43 -17.56
N VAL A 269 -8.45 -16.47 -16.35
CA VAL A 269 -7.03 -16.59 -16.08
C VAL A 269 -6.78 -17.50 -14.89
N ALA A 270 -5.75 -18.36 -14.99
CA ALA A 270 -5.47 -19.36 -13.98
C ALA A 270 -4.68 -18.80 -12.79
N MET A 271 -3.83 -17.82 -13.03
CA MET A 271 -2.99 -17.18 -12.00
C MET A 271 -2.97 -15.65 -12.18
N VAL A 272 -2.90 -14.92 -11.06
CA VAL A 272 -2.78 -13.46 -11.06
C VAL A 272 -1.98 -13.00 -9.84
N GLY A 273 -1.16 -11.98 -10.02
CA GLY A 273 -0.47 -11.32 -8.91
C GLY A 273 -1.40 -10.34 -8.20
N ALA A 274 -1.46 -10.38 -6.89
CA ALA A 274 -2.22 -9.39 -6.10
C ALA A 274 -1.76 -9.34 -4.65
N GLY A 275 -2.15 -8.30 -3.93
CA GLY A 275 -2.21 -8.29 -2.48
C GLY A 275 -3.60 -8.69 -1.98
N ARG A 276 -3.82 -8.58 -0.68
CA ARG A 276 -5.08 -9.00 -0.04
C ARG A 276 -6.32 -8.17 -0.42
N TRP A 277 -6.16 -7.03 -1.07
CA TRP A 277 -7.26 -6.12 -1.43
C TRP A 277 -8.28 -6.74 -2.39
N VAL A 278 -7.91 -7.80 -3.12
CA VAL A 278 -8.81 -8.48 -4.07
C VAL A 278 -9.82 -9.41 -3.38
N LEU A 279 -9.56 -9.80 -2.13
CA LEU A 279 -10.32 -10.88 -1.46
C LEU A 279 -11.80 -10.55 -1.29
N ASN A 280 -12.14 -9.31 -0.87
CA ASN A 280 -13.53 -8.91 -0.70
C ASN A 280 -14.27 -8.94 -2.05
N THR A 281 -13.67 -8.39 -3.10
CA THR A 281 -14.24 -8.38 -4.46
C THR A 281 -14.49 -9.80 -4.97
N TRP A 282 -13.57 -10.73 -4.72
CA TRP A 282 -13.73 -12.12 -5.13
C TRP A 282 -14.77 -12.87 -4.29
N GLN A 283 -14.85 -12.60 -2.99
CA GLN A 283 -15.89 -13.14 -2.12
C GLN A 283 -17.28 -12.65 -2.53
N ASP A 284 -17.43 -11.38 -2.89
CA ASP A 284 -18.67 -10.81 -3.42
C ASP A 284 -19.05 -11.42 -4.78
N ALA A 285 -18.05 -11.81 -5.57
CA ALA A 285 -18.24 -12.58 -6.81
C ALA A 285 -18.56 -14.07 -6.56
N GLY A 286 -18.56 -14.51 -5.30
CA GLY A 286 -18.92 -15.88 -4.90
C GLY A 286 -17.73 -16.84 -4.80
N LEU A 287 -16.49 -16.38 -4.94
CA LEU A 287 -15.32 -17.23 -4.75
C LEU A 287 -15.08 -17.46 -3.26
N THR A 288 -14.59 -18.65 -2.93
CA THR A 288 -14.28 -19.11 -1.58
C THR A 288 -12.84 -19.63 -1.50
N ASN A 289 -12.39 -19.97 -0.30
CA ASN A 289 -11.09 -20.61 -0.12
C ASN A 289 -10.99 -22.01 -0.76
N ASP A 290 -12.10 -22.58 -1.20
CA ASP A 290 -12.11 -23.85 -1.95
C ASP A 290 -11.74 -23.63 -3.42
N ASP A 291 -11.96 -22.42 -3.97
CA ASP A 291 -11.75 -22.07 -5.37
C ASP A 291 -10.32 -21.64 -5.66
N PHE A 292 -9.65 -20.99 -4.72
CA PHE A 292 -8.29 -20.46 -4.93
C PHE A 292 -7.41 -20.56 -3.67
N ASP A 293 -6.13 -20.38 -3.89
CA ASP A 293 -5.13 -20.21 -2.83
C ASP A 293 -4.02 -19.28 -3.35
N CYS A 294 -3.03 -19.00 -2.52
CA CYS A 294 -1.90 -18.16 -2.92
C CYS A 294 -0.55 -18.82 -2.57
N VAL A 295 0.47 -18.39 -3.28
CA VAL A 295 1.85 -18.83 -3.12
C VAL A 295 2.77 -17.62 -3.20
N GLN A 296 3.97 -17.71 -2.64
CA GLN A 296 4.99 -16.68 -2.78
C GLN A 296 5.28 -16.41 -4.27
N TRP A 297 5.71 -15.18 -4.56
CA TRP A 297 6.14 -14.81 -5.91
C TRP A 297 7.31 -15.68 -6.36
N PRO A 298 7.34 -16.12 -7.63
CA PRO A 298 8.45 -16.96 -8.11
C PRO A 298 9.76 -16.18 -8.13
N VAL A 299 10.85 -16.86 -7.80
CA VAL A 299 12.21 -16.31 -7.84
C VAL A 299 12.88 -16.64 -9.15
N LYS A 300 13.86 -15.83 -9.58
CA LYS A 300 14.60 -16.09 -10.82
C LYS A 300 15.32 -17.42 -10.74
N GLU A 301 16.03 -17.70 -9.64
CA GLU A 301 16.77 -18.91 -9.38
C GLU A 301 16.48 -19.41 -7.94
N LYS A 302 16.70 -20.72 -7.71
CA LYS A 302 16.41 -21.37 -6.43
C LYS A 302 17.10 -20.74 -5.22
N ASP A 303 18.23 -20.08 -5.42
CA ASP A 303 19.00 -19.38 -4.37
C ASP A 303 18.71 -17.86 -4.39
N GLY A 304 17.69 -17.43 -5.15
CA GLY A 304 17.28 -16.04 -5.24
C GLY A 304 16.69 -15.55 -3.94
N SER A 305 16.98 -14.31 -3.57
CA SER A 305 16.37 -13.65 -2.42
C SER A 305 14.88 -13.50 -2.66
N VAL A 306 14.08 -13.90 -1.69
CA VAL A 306 12.64 -13.61 -1.64
C VAL A 306 12.51 -12.35 -0.79
N TYR A 307 12.07 -11.25 -1.36
CA TYR A 307 11.86 -9.99 -0.66
C TYR A 307 10.37 -9.79 -0.34
#